data_be6b1b6021221817f99c3af25abf507f
#
_entry.id   be6b1b6021221817f99c3af25abf507f
#
_cell.length_a   1.000
_cell.length_b   1.000
_cell.length_c   1.000
_cell.angle_alpha   90.00
_cell.angle_beta   90.00
_cell.angle_gamma   90.00
#
_symmetry.space_group_name_H-M   'P 1'
#
loop_
_entity.id
_entity.type
_entity.pdbx_description
1 polymer ?
#
loop_
_entity_poly.entity_id
_entity_poly.type
_entity_poly.pdbx_seq_one_letter_code
_entity_poly.pdbx_strand_id
1 'polypeptide(L)'
;MQAIAAMVEAWLSQRRAGAVARVIGADGLGPRPSDDLLIVDINGRTGGALLAGVAQPEVIAAARNLLETKASHVVVSLDIESGDATAAGLTCGGAVDILIQRLDVIPTQFWDTLAAGRPAALVTALGTESAPMVVHPGGALIGTLGSSGLDTMAQAEAEPLLTYPGPSRVRVTVGPLELVIEAWNPVPRLVVVGASDLSSALSRQVELLGWTAATTVGADSSLAAIDGLSVADVVVVIDHDPFVATPVLAAALQRGIGYVGALGRDARSNFAASISPISAYELSKSTGFMVPRAWTSVRVRRQRPPCRSSPRSLLFARRAAVHR
;
A
#
# COMPACT_ATOMS: atom_id res chain seq x y z
N MET A 1 -4.65 4.96 -7.89
CA MET A 1 -3.77 6.15 -7.72
C MET A 1 -2.98 6.53 -8.97
N GLN A 2 -2.24 5.62 -9.63
CA GLN A 2 -1.44 5.97 -10.82
C GLN A 2 -2.22 6.74 -11.91
N ALA A 3 -3.44 6.29 -12.23
CA ALA A 3 -4.29 6.97 -13.21
C ALA A 3 -4.66 8.41 -12.81
N ILE A 4 -4.91 8.64 -11.52
CA ILE A 4 -5.19 9.98 -10.99
C ILE A 4 -3.93 10.85 -11.01
N ALA A 5 -2.78 10.29 -10.61
CA ALA A 5 -1.52 11.02 -10.66
C ALA A 5 -1.19 11.46 -12.10
N ALA A 6 -1.32 10.57 -13.08
CA ALA A 6 -1.13 10.91 -14.49
C ALA A 6 -2.11 11.99 -15.00
N MET A 7 -3.37 11.97 -14.51
CA MET A 7 -4.34 13.02 -14.83
C MET A 7 -3.95 14.36 -14.21
N VAL A 8 -3.47 14.36 -12.96
CA VAL A 8 -2.97 15.60 -12.30
C VAL A 8 -1.75 16.16 -13.06
N GLU A 9 -0.79 15.31 -13.44
CA GLU A 9 0.36 15.72 -14.24
C GLU A 9 -0.07 16.38 -15.57
N ALA A 10 -1.07 15.78 -16.24
CA ALA A 10 -1.61 16.35 -17.47
C ALA A 10 -2.29 17.70 -17.23
N TRP A 11 -2.98 17.89 -16.09
CA TRP A 11 -3.58 19.19 -15.76
C TRP A 11 -2.53 20.25 -15.42
N LEU A 12 -1.53 19.88 -14.64
CA LEU A 12 -0.42 20.77 -14.27
C LEU A 12 0.41 21.20 -15.50
N SER A 13 0.71 20.27 -16.42
CA SER A 13 1.42 20.58 -17.66
C SER A 13 0.64 21.56 -18.57
N GLN A 14 -0.69 21.50 -18.54
CA GLN A 14 -1.58 22.43 -19.22
C GLN A 14 -1.82 23.73 -18.43
N ARG A 15 -1.15 23.93 -17.27
CA ARG A 15 -1.38 25.04 -16.35
C ARG A 15 -2.86 25.19 -15.93
N ARG A 16 -3.56 24.07 -15.83
CA ARG A 16 -4.97 24.06 -15.44
C ARG A 16 -5.05 24.23 -13.93
N ALA A 17 -5.77 25.25 -13.48
CA ALA A 17 -6.07 25.43 -12.06
C ALA A 17 -7.00 24.31 -11.60
N GLY A 18 -6.62 23.61 -10.55
CA GLY A 18 -7.37 22.50 -9.99
C GLY A 18 -7.10 22.29 -8.50
N ALA A 19 -7.98 21.54 -7.88
CA ALA A 19 -7.88 21.12 -6.49
C ALA A 19 -8.10 19.60 -6.37
N VAL A 20 -7.56 19.01 -5.31
CA VAL A 20 -7.80 17.62 -4.95
C VAL A 20 -8.51 17.57 -3.61
N ALA A 21 -9.60 16.79 -3.54
CA ALA A 21 -10.40 16.56 -2.34
C ALA A 21 -10.17 15.15 -1.83
N ARG A 22 -9.99 15.00 -0.52
CA ARG A 22 -9.71 13.74 0.17
C ARG A 22 -10.39 13.72 1.53
N VAL A 23 -10.98 12.59 1.92
CA VAL A 23 -11.53 12.43 3.27
C VAL A 23 -10.39 12.30 4.27
N ILE A 24 -10.33 13.19 5.25
CA ILE A 24 -9.31 13.19 6.31
C ILE A 24 -9.82 12.76 7.67
N GLY A 25 -11.12 12.67 7.84
CA GLY A 25 -11.78 12.20 9.04
C GLY A 25 -13.19 11.72 8.70
N ALA A 26 -13.67 10.71 9.41
CA ALA A 26 -15.06 10.29 9.30
C ALA A 26 -15.50 9.61 10.59
N ASP A 27 -16.75 9.88 10.94
CA ASP A 27 -17.48 9.19 11.98
C ASP A 27 -18.73 8.58 11.34
N GLY A 28 -18.82 7.26 11.32
CA GLY A 28 -19.79 6.53 10.52
C GLY A 28 -19.31 6.21 9.10
N LEU A 29 -20.24 6.18 8.14
CA LEU A 29 -20.06 5.90 6.70
C LEU A 29 -19.61 4.46 6.36
N GLY A 30 -19.20 3.65 7.34
CA GLY A 30 -18.70 2.28 7.12
C GLY A 30 -17.34 2.22 6.41
N PRO A 31 -16.91 1.00 6.02
CA PRO A 31 -15.68 0.80 5.26
C PRO A 31 -15.71 1.52 3.91
N ARG A 32 -14.60 2.14 3.53
CA ARG A 32 -14.44 2.89 2.28
C ARG A 32 -13.14 2.53 1.59
N PRO A 33 -13.06 2.68 0.25
CA PRO A 33 -11.79 2.62 -0.44
C PRO A 33 -10.79 3.63 0.14
N SER A 34 -9.57 3.19 0.39
CA SER A 34 -8.53 4.06 0.95
C SER A 34 -7.95 5.04 -0.07
N ASP A 35 -8.17 4.79 -1.36
CA ASP A 35 -7.78 5.64 -2.49
C ASP A 35 -8.93 6.55 -2.99
N ASP A 36 -9.96 6.74 -2.18
CA ASP A 36 -11.12 7.59 -2.43
C ASP A 36 -10.69 9.06 -2.47
N LEU A 37 -10.63 9.64 -3.66
CA LEU A 37 -10.29 11.04 -3.89
C LEU A 37 -10.93 11.60 -5.15
N LEU A 38 -11.15 12.92 -5.17
CA LEU A 38 -11.72 13.65 -6.28
C LEU A 38 -10.81 14.81 -6.68
N ILE A 39 -10.44 14.92 -7.97
CA ILE A 39 -9.84 16.14 -8.50
C ILE A 39 -10.90 16.97 -9.20
N VAL A 40 -10.81 18.29 -9.06
CA VAL A 40 -11.79 19.25 -9.59
C VAL A 40 -11.04 20.42 -10.24
N ASP A 41 -11.36 20.79 -11.48
CA ASP A 41 -10.82 22.02 -12.10
C ASP A 41 -11.73 23.22 -11.85
N ILE A 42 -11.26 24.42 -12.18
CA ILE A 42 -12.01 25.69 -12.01
C ILE A 42 -13.34 25.67 -12.76
N ASN A 43 -13.49 24.90 -13.84
CA ASN A 43 -14.71 24.77 -14.62
C ASN A 43 -15.65 23.69 -14.06
N GLY A 44 -15.29 23.01 -12.98
CA GLY A 44 -16.06 21.91 -12.37
C GLY A 44 -15.89 20.57 -13.08
N ARG A 45 -14.89 20.38 -13.97
CA ARG A 45 -14.55 19.07 -14.48
C ARG A 45 -13.89 18.26 -13.40
N THR A 46 -14.21 16.97 -13.32
CA THR A 46 -13.77 16.08 -12.25
C THR A 46 -13.00 14.89 -12.79
N GLY A 47 -12.21 14.29 -11.91
CA GLY A 47 -11.57 12.98 -12.10
C GLY A 47 -11.51 12.24 -10.76
N GLY A 48 -11.67 10.92 -10.79
CA GLY A 48 -11.83 10.12 -9.58
C GLY A 48 -13.23 10.18 -9.00
N ALA A 49 -13.39 9.67 -7.79
CA ALA A 49 -14.65 9.71 -7.04
C ALA A 49 -14.35 9.89 -5.55
N LEU A 50 -15.27 10.51 -4.82
CA LEU A 50 -15.20 10.67 -3.38
C LEU A 50 -16.57 10.29 -2.80
N LEU A 51 -16.57 9.40 -1.77
CA LEU A 51 -17.79 8.97 -1.07
C LEU A 51 -18.88 8.48 -2.03
N ALA A 52 -18.50 7.67 -3.02
CA ALA A 52 -19.39 7.20 -4.09
C ALA A 52 -20.20 8.30 -4.79
N GLY A 53 -19.74 9.56 -4.68
CA GLY A 53 -20.36 10.73 -5.31
C GLY A 53 -21.36 11.48 -4.44
N VAL A 54 -21.72 10.99 -3.26
CA VAL A 54 -22.80 11.58 -2.43
C VAL A 54 -22.50 13.01 -1.99
N ALA A 55 -21.25 13.39 -1.78
CA ALA A 55 -20.81 14.74 -1.39
C ALA A 55 -20.21 15.53 -2.57
N GLN A 56 -20.33 15.03 -3.79
CA GLN A 56 -19.63 15.61 -4.93
C GLN A 56 -20.07 17.05 -5.28
N PRO A 57 -21.35 17.42 -5.23
CA PRO A 57 -21.77 18.80 -5.49
C PRO A 57 -21.16 19.82 -4.54
N GLU A 58 -21.15 19.52 -3.23
CA GLU A 58 -20.60 20.37 -2.16
C GLU A 58 -19.09 20.51 -2.31
N VAL A 59 -18.42 19.39 -2.60
CA VAL A 59 -16.95 19.36 -2.82
C VAL A 59 -16.56 20.16 -4.07
N ILE A 60 -17.32 20.05 -5.18
CA ILE A 60 -17.09 20.84 -6.39
C ILE A 60 -17.25 22.34 -6.11
N ALA A 61 -18.33 22.73 -5.40
CA ALA A 61 -18.56 24.11 -5.05
C ALA A 61 -17.43 24.66 -4.17
N ALA A 62 -17.05 23.93 -3.13
CA ALA A 62 -15.95 24.33 -2.23
C ALA A 62 -14.59 24.39 -2.95
N ALA A 63 -14.30 23.44 -3.85
CA ALA A 63 -13.08 23.44 -4.65
C ALA A 63 -13.00 24.67 -5.58
N ARG A 64 -14.09 25.02 -6.24
CA ARG A 64 -14.15 26.21 -7.10
C ARG A 64 -13.94 27.49 -6.28
N ASN A 65 -14.61 27.63 -5.14
CA ASN A 65 -14.41 28.76 -4.23
C ASN A 65 -12.95 28.86 -3.78
N LEU A 66 -12.32 27.73 -3.40
CA LEU A 66 -10.91 27.71 -3.03
C LEU A 66 -10.01 28.22 -4.17
N LEU A 67 -10.27 27.79 -5.41
CA LEU A 67 -9.47 28.19 -6.57
C LEU A 67 -9.58 29.68 -6.90
N GLU A 68 -10.64 30.36 -6.48
CA GLU A 68 -10.83 31.82 -6.59
C GLU A 68 -10.11 32.60 -5.50
N THR A 69 -9.63 31.93 -4.45
CA THR A 69 -8.92 32.52 -3.32
C THR A 69 -7.39 32.34 -3.47
N LYS A 70 -6.64 32.88 -2.48
CA LYS A 70 -5.20 32.61 -2.34
C LYS A 70 -4.90 31.50 -1.33
N ALA A 71 -5.91 30.98 -0.64
CA ALA A 71 -5.73 29.92 0.33
C ALA A 71 -5.18 28.64 -0.32
N SER A 72 -4.31 27.94 0.37
CA SER A 72 -3.69 26.71 -0.10
C SER A 72 -4.64 25.52 -0.02
N HIS A 73 -5.52 25.53 0.98
CA HIS A 73 -6.48 24.47 1.24
C HIS A 73 -7.68 24.96 2.06
N VAL A 74 -8.71 24.13 2.16
CA VAL A 74 -9.86 24.28 3.05
C VAL A 74 -10.30 22.89 3.55
N VAL A 75 -10.76 22.82 4.78
CA VAL A 75 -11.46 21.63 5.31
C VAL A 75 -12.95 21.91 5.31
N VAL A 76 -13.71 20.99 4.74
CA VAL A 76 -15.17 21.03 4.69
C VAL A 76 -15.69 19.87 5.51
N SER A 77 -16.52 20.19 6.52
CA SER A 77 -17.20 19.16 7.32
C SER A 77 -18.64 19.04 6.81
N LEU A 78 -19.07 17.82 6.52
CA LEU A 78 -20.38 17.48 6.00
C LEU A 78 -21.02 16.38 6.84
N ASP A 79 -22.33 16.46 7.02
CA ASP A 79 -23.15 15.37 7.53
C ASP A 79 -23.87 14.71 6.36
N ILE A 80 -23.68 13.41 6.18
CA ILE A 80 -24.30 12.62 5.13
C ILE A 80 -25.44 11.81 5.73
N GLU A 81 -26.66 12.07 5.26
CA GLU A 81 -27.83 11.34 5.72
C GLU A 81 -27.78 9.86 5.32
N SER A 82 -28.30 8.98 6.19
CA SER A 82 -28.26 7.53 5.95
C SER A 82 -29.00 7.11 4.67
N GLY A 83 -30.05 7.86 4.28
CA GLY A 83 -30.78 7.62 3.03
C GLY A 83 -29.91 7.85 1.81
N ASP A 84 -29.23 8.99 1.75
CA ASP A 84 -28.33 9.37 0.64
C ASP A 84 -27.10 8.47 0.59
N ALA A 85 -26.52 8.15 1.75
CA ALA A 85 -25.42 7.21 1.86
C ALA A 85 -25.78 5.85 1.26
N THR A 86 -26.93 5.29 1.66
CA THR A 86 -27.39 3.98 1.17
C THR A 86 -27.70 4.02 -0.33
N ALA A 87 -28.33 5.09 -0.82
CA ALA A 87 -28.60 5.27 -2.24
C ALA A 87 -27.30 5.33 -3.08
N ALA A 88 -26.22 5.88 -2.51
CA ALA A 88 -24.89 5.91 -3.13
C ALA A 88 -24.08 4.61 -2.95
N GLY A 89 -24.61 3.61 -2.22
CA GLY A 89 -23.93 2.34 -1.97
C GLY A 89 -22.97 2.33 -0.77
N LEU A 90 -23.05 3.36 0.09
CA LEU A 90 -22.35 3.36 1.38
C LEU A 90 -23.17 2.58 2.43
N THR A 91 -22.52 2.10 3.48
CA THR A 91 -23.17 1.25 4.48
C THR A 91 -24.13 2.04 5.39
N CYS A 92 -23.78 3.27 5.76
CA CYS A 92 -24.55 4.15 6.64
C CYS A 92 -24.14 5.60 6.41
N GLY A 93 -24.96 6.54 6.90
CA GLY A 93 -24.61 7.95 6.98
C GLY A 93 -23.58 8.25 8.08
N GLY A 94 -23.18 9.51 8.19
CA GLY A 94 -22.23 9.96 9.21
C GLY A 94 -21.60 11.30 8.87
N ALA A 95 -20.77 11.79 9.79
CA ALA A 95 -20.02 13.02 9.61
C ALA A 95 -18.70 12.74 8.88
N VAL A 96 -18.28 13.69 8.04
CA VAL A 96 -17.04 13.58 7.29
C VAL A 96 -16.29 14.90 7.20
N ASP A 97 -14.97 14.87 7.42
CA ASP A 97 -14.06 15.98 7.14
C ASP A 97 -13.34 15.72 5.81
N ILE A 98 -13.45 16.67 4.89
CA ILE A 98 -12.85 16.61 3.56
C ILE A 98 -11.84 17.74 3.43
N LEU A 99 -10.57 17.38 3.22
CA LEU A 99 -9.51 18.33 2.87
C LEU A 99 -9.54 18.56 1.36
N ILE A 100 -9.77 19.79 0.97
CA ILE A 100 -9.69 20.26 -0.41
C ILE A 100 -8.44 21.13 -0.52
N GLN A 101 -7.51 20.78 -1.41
CA GLN A 101 -6.22 21.43 -1.52
C GLN A 101 -5.90 21.73 -2.98
N ARG A 102 -5.35 22.91 -3.24
CA ARG A 102 -4.93 23.31 -4.60
C ARG A 102 -3.84 22.37 -5.10
N LEU A 103 -3.89 22.02 -6.38
CA LEU A 103 -2.87 21.15 -7.00
C LEU A 103 -1.53 21.85 -7.14
N ASP A 104 -1.52 23.17 -7.35
CA ASP A 104 -0.31 23.96 -7.58
C ASP A 104 0.54 24.22 -6.32
N VAL A 105 0.00 23.95 -5.12
CA VAL A 105 0.77 24.01 -3.86
C VAL A 105 1.40 22.67 -3.50
N ILE A 106 0.94 21.56 -4.09
CA ILE A 106 1.50 20.23 -3.85
C ILE A 106 2.75 20.08 -4.74
N PRO A 107 3.91 19.70 -4.17
CA PRO A 107 5.10 19.46 -4.96
C PRO A 107 4.85 18.47 -6.12
N THR A 108 5.22 18.83 -7.35
CA THR A 108 4.96 17.99 -8.53
C THR A 108 5.61 16.62 -8.40
N GLN A 109 6.75 16.54 -7.72
CA GLN A 109 7.48 15.30 -7.46
C GLN A 109 6.64 14.27 -6.68
N PHE A 110 5.63 14.72 -5.91
CA PHE A 110 4.67 13.82 -5.29
C PHE A 110 3.89 13.03 -6.34
N TRP A 111 3.35 13.73 -7.33
CA TRP A 111 2.57 13.12 -8.41
C TRP A 111 3.43 12.25 -9.31
N ASP A 112 4.64 12.72 -9.68
CA ASP A 112 5.64 11.95 -10.44
C ASP A 112 5.98 10.63 -9.73
N THR A 113 6.10 10.67 -8.40
CA THR A 113 6.38 9.49 -7.59
C THR A 113 5.21 8.49 -7.62
N LEU A 114 3.98 8.99 -7.47
CA LEU A 114 2.77 8.14 -7.50
C LEU A 114 2.50 7.57 -8.90
N ALA A 115 2.70 8.36 -9.95
CA ALA A 115 2.58 7.91 -11.34
C ALA A 115 3.56 6.78 -11.65
N ALA A 116 4.78 6.89 -11.12
CA ALA A 116 5.81 5.83 -11.22
C ALA A 116 5.54 4.60 -10.32
N GLY A 117 4.42 4.56 -9.59
CA GLY A 117 4.08 3.46 -8.69
C GLY A 117 5.03 3.33 -7.49
N ARG A 118 5.63 4.44 -7.07
CA ARG A 118 6.52 4.49 -5.90
C ARG A 118 5.81 5.08 -4.69
N PRO A 119 6.15 4.65 -3.46
CA PRO A 119 5.54 5.17 -2.25
C PRO A 119 5.99 6.60 -1.94
N ALA A 120 5.03 7.40 -1.46
CA ALA A 120 5.28 8.73 -0.91
C ALA A 120 4.21 9.09 0.12
N ALA A 121 4.56 9.91 1.10
CA ALA A 121 3.61 10.53 2.01
C ALA A 121 3.53 12.03 1.76
N LEU A 122 2.31 12.56 1.78
CA LEU A 122 2.03 13.99 1.74
C LEU A 122 1.66 14.43 3.16
N VAL A 123 2.34 15.44 3.67
CA VAL A 123 2.06 16.02 4.98
C VAL A 123 1.54 17.43 4.80
N THR A 124 0.33 17.68 5.28
CA THR A 124 -0.33 18.99 5.23
C THR A 124 -0.57 19.49 6.64
N ALA A 125 -0.09 20.69 6.97
CA ALA A 125 -0.40 21.36 8.24
C ALA A 125 -1.70 22.13 8.09
N LEU A 126 -2.72 21.74 8.86
CA LEU A 126 -4.03 22.38 8.83
C LEU A 126 -3.97 23.76 9.53
N GLY A 127 -4.83 24.69 9.05
CA GLY A 127 -4.91 26.04 9.62
C GLY A 127 -3.70 26.92 9.35
N THR A 128 -2.82 26.53 8.44
CA THR A 128 -1.66 27.32 8.00
C THR A 128 -1.66 27.48 6.48
N GLU A 129 -0.95 28.49 5.97
CA GLU A 129 -0.74 28.66 4.53
C GLU A 129 0.57 28.02 4.04
N SER A 130 1.24 27.21 4.89
CA SER A 130 2.45 26.50 4.48
C SER A 130 2.15 25.49 3.38
N ALA A 131 3.05 25.37 2.42
CA ALA A 131 2.99 24.33 1.41
C ALA A 131 3.13 22.94 2.08
N PRO A 132 2.47 21.90 1.53
CA PRO A 132 2.64 20.56 2.04
C PRO A 132 4.05 20.04 1.79
N MET A 133 4.50 19.14 2.65
CA MET A 133 5.80 18.48 2.58
C MET A 133 5.59 17.04 2.07
N VAL A 134 6.51 16.56 1.23
CA VAL A 134 6.54 15.17 0.77
C VAL A 134 7.64 14.42 1.51
N VAL A 135 7.30 13.24 2.02
CA VAL A 135 8.22 12.32 2.67
C VAL A 135 8.34 11.06 1.80
N HIS A 136 9.58 10.70 1.46
CA HIS A 136 9.87 9.44 0.75
C HIS A 136 10.42 8.37 1.72
N PRO A 137 10.31 7.08 1.39
CA PRO A 137 10.97 6.03 2.14
C PRO A 137 12.47 6.32 2.31
N GLY A 138 12.99 6.10 3.54
CA GLY A 138 14.37 6.44 3.86
C GLY A 138 14.59 7.91 4.22
N GLY A 139 13.51 8.69 4.39
CA GLY A 139 13.54 10.00 5.00
C GLY A 139 13.91 11.17 4.09
N ALA A 140 13.97 10.99 2.78
CA ALA A 140 14.16 12.12 1.86
C ALA A 140 12.91 13.02 1.87
N LEU A 141 13.11 14.34 2.04
CA LEU A 141 12.06 15.34 2.12
C LEU A 141 12.03 16.24 0.89
N ILE A 142 10.83 16.65 0.47
CA ILE A 142 10.61 17.72 -0.52
C ILE A 142 9.64 18.74 0.08
N GLY A 143 10.04 20.00 0.11
CA GLY A 143 9.29 21.05 0.77
C GLY A 143 9.60 21.16 2.25
N THR A 144 8.85 22.01 2.96
CA THR A 144 9.00 22.27 4.41
C THR A 144 7.68 22.77 4.98
N LEU A 145 7.40 22.41 6.22
CA LEU A 145 6.25 22.92 7.00
C LEU A 145 6.59 24.24 7.73
N GLY A 146 7.76 24.84 7.45
CA GLY A 146 8.17 26.13 7.96
C GLY A 146 9.31 26.12 8.99
N SER A 147 9.65 24.95 9.56
CA SER A 147 10.82 24.80 10.42
C SER A 147 11.37 23.38 10.38
N SER A 148 12.71 23.25 10.50
CA SER A 148 13.38 21.94 10.49
C SER A 148 12.94 21.03 11.64
N GLY A 149 12.61 21.61 12.80
CA GLY A 149 12.10 20.83 13.93
C GLY A 149 10.74 20.22 13.64
N LEU A 150 9.83 20.97 13.04
CA LEU A 150 8.51 20.49 12.63
C LEU A 150 8.63 19.46 11.51
N ASP A 151 9.51 19.71 10.53
CA ASP A 151 9.78 18.79 9.42
C ASP A 151 10.27 17.43 9.93
N THR A 152 11.21 17.44 10.89
CA THR A 152 11.72 16.20 11.51
C THR A 152 10.63 15.43 12.27
N MET A 153 9.80 16.14 13.04
CA MET A 153 8.69 15.51 13.78
C MET A 153 7.66 14.91 12.81
N ALA A 154 7.29 15.65 11.77
CA ALA A 154 6.35 15.21 10.75
C ALA A 154 6.90 14.00 9.93
N GLN A 155 8.20 13.99 9.64
CA GLN A 155 8.87 12.86 9.02
C GLN A 155 8.78 11.61 9.90
N ALA A 156 9.05 11.73 11.20
CA ALA A 156 9.00 10.60 12.12
C ALA A 156 7.59 9.97 12.21
N GLU A 157 6.54 10.78 12.08
CA GLU A 157 5.16 10.28 12.01
C GLU A 157 4.80 9.65 10.64
N ALA A 158 5.40 10.14 9.55
CA ALA A 158 5.12 9.67 8.20
C ALA A 158 5.84 8.35 7.84
N GLU A 159 7.09 8.16 8.29
CA GLU A 159 7.90 7.00 7.92
C GLU A 159 7.25 5.65 8.25
N PRO A 160 6.63 5.43 9.42
CA PRO A 160 5.94 4.17 9.72
C PRO A 160 4.81 3.86 8.72
N LEU A 161 4.10 4.89 8.25
CA LEU A 161 2.99 4.72 7.32
C LEU A 161 3.46 4.28 5.93
N LEU A 162 4.70 4.58 5.56
CA LEU A 162 5.31 4.18 4.29
C LEU A 162 5.76 2.70 4.27
N THR A 163 5.67 2.00 5.41
CA THR A 163 6.05 0.59 5.51
C THR A 163 4.88 -0.38 5.27
N TYR A 164 3.64 0.10 5.31
CA TYR A 164 2.44 -0.72 5.13
C TYR A 164 1.95 -0.64 3.69
N PRO A 165 1.49 -1.78 3.10
CA PRO A 165 0.93 -1.77 1.75
C PRO A 165 -0.40 -1.01 1.70
N GLY A 166 -0.61 -0.32 0.58
CA GLY A 166 -1.84 0.45 0.33
C GLY A 166 -1.84 1.85 0.96
N PRO A 167 -2.82 2.67 0.60
CA PRO A 167 -2.97 4.02 1.14
C PRO A 167 -3.33 4.00 2.62
N SER A 168 -2.73 4.89 3.40
CA SER A 168 -3.06 5.11 4.80
C SER A 168 -3.09 6.60 5.12
N ARG A 169 -3.90 6.98 6.10
CA ARG A 169 -4.08 8.37 6.49
C ARG A 169 -4.25 8.51 7.99
N VAL A 170 -3.57 9.48 8.57
CA VAL A 170 -3.68 9.82 9.98
C VAL A 170 -3.76 11.34 10.17
N ARG A 171 -4.46 11.75 11.22
CA ARG A 171 -4.41 13.13 11.76
C ARG A 171 -3.65 13.07 13.09
N VAL A 172 -2.64 13.90 13.22
CA VAL A 172 -1.79 13.96 14.43
C VAL A 172 -1.55 15.39 14.83
N THR A 173 -1.44 15.64 16.13
CA THR A 173 -1.05 16.94 16.67
C THR A 173 0.46 16.95 16.90
N VAL A 174 1.15 17.87 16.25
CA VAL A 174 2.60 18.03 16.36
C VAL A 174 2.89 19.46 16.80
N GLY A 175 3.30 19.63 18.05
CA GLY A 175 3.41 20.96 18.65
C GLY A 175 2.05 21.69 18.67
N PRO A 176 1.97 22.92 18.14
CA PRO A 176 0.71 23.67 18.05
C PRO A 176 -0.13 23.35 16.82
N LEU A 177 0.36 22.51 15.91
CA LEU A 177 -0.25 22.25 14.60
C LEU A 177 -0.93 20.89 14.55
N GLU A 178 -2.02 20.84 13.84
CA GLU A 178 -2.65 19.62 13.39
C GLU A 178 -2.15 19.26 12.00
N LEU A 179 -1.59 18.05 11.85
CA LEU A 179 -1.08 17.54 10.59
C LEU A 179 -2.00 16.45 10.06
N VAL A 180 -2.24 16.48 8.76
CA VAL A 180 -2.77 15.35 8.00
C VAL A 180 -1.60 14.71 7.26
N ILE A 181 -1.36 13.43 7.53
CA ILE A 181 -0.33 12.63 6.88
C ILE A 181 -1.02 11.56 6.04
N GLU A 182 -0.78 11.61 4.75
CA GLU A 182 -1.39 10.71 3.75
C GLU A 182 -0.28 9.93 3.08
N ALA A 183 -0.09 8.66 3.47
CA ALA A 183 0.85 7.78 2.83
C ALA A 183 0.17 7.01 1.69
N TRP A 184 0.76 7.05 0.51
CA TRP A 184 0.29 6.39 -0.70
C TRP A 184 1.31 5.35 -1.12
N ASN A 185 1.06 4.12 -0.68
CA ASN A 185 1.89 2.98 -1.03
C ASN A 185 1.24 2.23 -2.18
N PRO A 186 2.03 1.75 -3.15
CA PRO A 186 1.48 0.92 -4.22
C PRO A 186 0.91 -0.37 -3.63
N VAL A 187 -0.14 -0.88 -4.28
CA VAL A 187 -0.66 -2.21 -3.97
C VAL A 187 0.36 -3.23 -4.46
N PRO A 188 0.83 -4.14 -3.60
CA PRO A 188 1.84 -5.11 -3.97
C PRO A 188 1.36 -6.05 -5.07
N ARG A 189 2.30 -6.46 -5.92
CA ARG A 189 2.12 -7.56 -6.89
C ARG A 189 2.86 -8.78 -6.39
N LEU A 190 2.22 -9.95 -6.45
CA LEU A 190 2.84 -11.23 -6.15
C LEU A 190 3.18 -11.96 -7.45
N VAL A 191 4.43 -12.33 -7.63
CA VAL A 191 4.83 -13.30 -8.66
C VAL A 191 5.21 -14.61 -7.98
N VAL A 192 4.51 -15.69 -8.32
CA VAL A 192 4.84 -17.04 -7.86
C VAL A 192 5.46 -17.80 -9.02
N VAL A 193 6.69 -18.29 -8.80
CA VAL A 193 7.43 -19.07 -9.78
C VAL A 193 7.31 -20.54 -9.46
N GLY A 194 6.65 -21.27 -10.37
CA GLY A 194 6.28 -22.68 -10.25
C GLY A 194 4.77 -22.86 -10.09
N ALA A 195 4.20 -23.79 -10.87
CA ALA A 195 2.79 -24.12 -10.84
C ALA A 195 2.50 -25.29 -9.88
N SER A 196 1.61 -25.06 -8.91
CA SER A 196 1.17 -26.08 -7.95
C SER A 196 -0.11 -25.63 -7.23
N ASP A 197 -0.71 -26.51 -6.44
CA ASP A 197 -1.81 -26.13 -5.55
C ASP A 197 -1.46 -25.01 -4.59
N LEU A 198 -0.17 -24.93 -4.19
CA LEU A 198 0.32 -23.88 -3.33
C LEU A 198 0.35 -22.53 -4.05
N SER A 199 0.81 -22.45 -5.30
CA SER A 199 0.77 -21.21 -6.09
C SER A 199 -0.66 -20.70 -6.25
N SER A 200 -1.58 -21.60 -6.57
CA SER A 200 -3.01 -21.26 -6.67
C SER A 200 -3.61 -20.78 -5.36
N ALA A 201 -3.20 -21.37 -4.22
CA ALA A 201 -3.66 -20.96 -2.90
C ALA A 201 -3.09 -19.57 -2.52
N LEU A 202 -1.81 -19.32 -2.79
CA LEU A 202 -1.17 -18.02 -2.54
C LEU A 202 -1.83 -16.92 -3.37
N SER A 203 -2.06 -17.15 -4.67
CA SER A 203 -2.71 -16.18 -5.55
C SER A 203 -4.10 -15.80 -5.02
N ARG A 204 -4.94 -16.78 -4.68
CA ARG A 204 -6.26 -16.50 -4.10
C ARG A 204 -6.20 -15.73 -2.78
N GLN A 205 -5.20 -16.02 -1.92
CA GLN A 205 -5.06 -15.32 -0.63
C GLN A 205 -4.70 -13.86 -0.81
N VAL A 206 -3.78 -13.53 -1.72
CA VAL A 206 -3.36 -12.14 -1.94
C VAL A 206 -4.43 -11.35 -2.71
N GLU A 207 -5.20 -11.99 -3.57
CA GLU A 207 -6.35 -11.38 -4.26
C GLU A 207 -7.42 -10.92 -3.25
N LEU A 208 -7.65 -11.69 -2.16
CA LEU A 208 -8.54 -11.28 -1.06
C LEU A 208 -8.03 -10.03 -0.32
N LEU A 209 -6.73 -9.76 -0.37
CA LEU A 209 -6.12 -8.54 0.16
C LEU A 209 -6.11 -7.38 -0.85
N GLY A 210 -6.71 -7.58 -2.03
CA GLY A 210 -6.72 -6.60 -3.12
C GLY A 210 -5.39 -6.51 -3.89
N TRP A 211 -4.47 -7.47 -3.71
CA TRP A 211 -3.22 -7.53 -4.46
C TRP A 211 -3.45 -8.20 -5.83
N THR A 212 -2.53 -7.97 -6.75
CA THR A 212 -2.50 -8.74 -7.99
C THR A 212 -1.52 -9.90 -7.88
N ALA A 213 -1.86 -11.05 -8.48
CA ALA A 213 -1.01 -12.22 -8.48
C ALA A 213 -0.77 -12.72 -9.91
N ALA A 214 0.44 -13.22 -10.16
CA ALA A 214 0.81 -13.93 -11.38
C ALA A 214 1.57 -15.20 -11.03
N THR A 215 1.24 -16.32 -11.69
CA THR A 215 1.99 -17.57 -11.60
C THR A 215 2.73 -17.80 -12.91
N THR A 216 4.01 -18.09 -12.84
CA THR A 216 4.88 -18.33 -14.00
C THR A 216 5.55 -19.68 -13.93
N VAL A 217 5.94 -20.24 -15.09
CA VAL A 217 6.64 -21.52 -15.20
C VAL A 217 7.83 -21.34 -16.15
N GLY A 218 9.01 -21.79 -15.74
CA GLY A 218 10.25 -21.63 -16.51
C GLY A 218 10.97 -20.30 -16.26
N ALA A 219 12.24 -20.25 -16.62
CA ALA A 219 13.11 -19.11 -16.29
C ALA A 219 12.74 -17.84 -17.06
N ASP A 220 12.55 -17.92 -18.37
CA ASP A 220 12.34 -16.76 -19.24
C ASP A 220 11.03 -16.02 -18.89
N SER A 221 9.92 -16.75 -18.74
CA SER A 221 8.63 -16.18 -18.37
C SER A 221 8.66 -15.57 -16.96
N SER A 222 9.40 -16.20 -16.04
CA SER A 222 9.56 -15.71 -14.67
C SER A 222 10.41 -14.45 -14.62
N LEU A 223 11.50 -14.39 -15.36
CA LEU A 223 12.35 -13.20 -15.49
C LEU A 223 11.56 -12.04 -16.11
N ALA A 224 10.75 -12.30 -17.14
CA ALA A 224 9.89 -11.29 -17.74
C ALA A 224 8.82 -10.78 -16.76
N ALA A 225 8.23 -11.67 -15.96
CA ALA A 225 7.22 -11.30 -14.99
C ALA A 225 7.76 -10.46 -13.82
N ILE A 226 9.01 -10.65 -13.42
CA ILE A 226 9.65 -9.83 -12.39
C ILE A 226 10.29 -8.55 -12.94
N ASP A 227 10.33 -8.39 -14.25
CA ASP A 227 10.76 -7.13 -14.85
C ASP A 227 9.72 -6.05 -14.57
N GLY A 228 10.14 -4.91 -14.04
CA GLY A 228 9.23 -3.84 -13.61
C GLY A 228 8.57 -4.06 -12.25
N LEU A 229 8.93 -5.07 -11.46
CA LEU A 229 8.61 -5.13 -10.04
C LEU A 229 9.46 -4.14 -9.25
N SER A 230 8.94 -3.73 -8.08
CA SER A 230 9.50 -2.70 -7.21
C SER A 230 9.75 -3.21 -5.79
N VAL A 231 10.24 -2.34 -4.93
CA VAL A 231 10.38 -2.59 -3.48
C VAL A 231 9.04 -2.90 -2.79
N ALA A 232 7.90 -2.55 -3.38
CA ALA A 232 6.59 -2.87 -2.82
C ALA A 232 6.12 -4.29 -3.17
N ASP A 233 6.75 -4.95 -4.12
CA ASP A 233 6.29 -6.20 -4.71
C ASP A 233 6.92 -7.45 -4.04
N VAL A 234 6.36 -8.62 -4.35
CA VAL A 234 6.68 -9.90 -3.73
C VAL A 234 6.98 -10.95 -4.80
N VAL A 235 8.07 -11.69 -4.62
CA VAL A 235 8.40 -12.86 -5.43
C VAL A 235 8.52 -14.08 -4.53
N VAL A 236 7.82 -15.16 -4.89
CA VAL A 236 7.90 -16.46 -4.19
C VAL A 236 8.26 -17.54 -5.20
N VAL A 237 9.43 -18.14 -5.03
CA VAL A 237 9.91 -19.23 -5.87
C VAL A 237 9.61 -20.55 -5.17
N ILE A 238 8.73 -21.34 -5.78
CA ILE A 238 8.35 -22.70 -5.33
C ILE A 238 8.85 -23.78 -6.29
N ASP A 239 9.39 -23.36 -7.44
CA ASP A 239 10.03 -24.26 -8.39
C ASP A 239 11.32 -24.82 -7.79
N HIS A 240 11.55 -26.12 -7.96
CA HIS A 240 12.71 -26.82 -7.43
C HIS A 240 13.83 -26.98 -8.47
N ASP A 241 13.57 -26.63 -9.74
CA ASP A 241 14.59 -26.66 -10.78
C ASP A 241 15.60 -25.53 -10.56
N PRO A 242 16.87 -25.82 -10.30
CA PRO A 242 17.90 -24.80 -10.10
C PRO A 242 18.14 -23.93 -11.33
N PHE A 243 17.84 -24.42 -12.54
CA PHE A 243 17.92 -23.63 -13.77
C PHE A 243 16.83 -22.57 -13.88
N VAL A 244 15.72 -22.74 -13.16
CA VAL A 244 14.65 -21.75 -13.03
C VAL A 244 14.84 -20.89 -11.77
N ALA A 245 14.98 -21.54 -10.61
CA ALA A 245 14.99 -20.86 -9.33
C ALA A 245 16.20 -19.91 -9.16
N THR A 246 17.40 -20.34 -9.53
CA THR A 246 18.62 -19.56 -9.29
C THR A 246 18.64 -18.23 -10.04
N PRO A 247 18.43 -18.16 -11.37
CA PRO A 247 18.46 -16.89 -12.09
C PRO A 247 17.34 -15.95 -11.66
N VAL A 248 16.14 -16.47 -11.33
CA VAL A 248 15.02 -15.66 -10.88
C VAL A 248 15.27 -15.05 -9.51
N LEU A 249 15.76 -15.83 -8.54
CA LEU A 249 16.12 -15.33 -7.20
C LEU A 249 17.22 -14.26 -7.28
N ALA A 250 18.27 -14.52 -8.06
CA ALA A 250 19.36 -13.56 -8.27
C ALA A 250 18.84 -12.25 -8.86
N ALA A 251 18.02 -12.31 -9.92
CA ALA A 251 17.45 -11.15 -10.55
C ALA A 251 16.49 -10.38 -9.62
N ALA A 252 15.66 -11.08 -8.84
CA ALA A 252 14.75 -10.46 -7.89
C ALA A 252 15.50 -9.70 -6.79
N LEU A 253 16.56 -10.28 -6.26
CA LEU A 253 17.40 -9.63 -5.24
C LEU A 253 18.19 -8.43 -5.80
N GLN A 254 18.75 -8.55 -7.00
CA GLN A 254 19.46 -7.45 -7.66
C GLN A 254 18.57 -6.25 -7.96
N ARG A 255 17.27 -6.49 -8.23
CA ARG A 255 16.28 -5.43 -8.44
C ARG A 255 15.78 -4.79 -7.14
N GLY A 256 16.14 -5.32 -5.98
CA GLY A 256 15.69 -4.79 -4.69
C GLY A 256 14.19 -4.99 -4.46
N ILE A 257 13.61 -6.09 -4.95
CA ILE A 257 12.20 -6.43 -4.70
C ILE A 257 12.00 -6.62 -3.19
N GLY A 258 10.94 -6.04 -2.63
CA GLY A 258 10.75 -5.91 -1.19
C GLY A 258 10.67 -7.22 -0.41
N TYR A 259 10.11 -8.26 -1.02
CA TYR A 259 10.13 -9.60 -0.45
C TYR A 259 10.48 -10.65 -1.50
N VAL A 260 11.51 -11.43 -1.22
CA VAL A 260 11.92 -12.57 -2.05
C VAL A 260 11.95 -13.82 -1.19
N GLY A 261 11.05 -14.77 -1.46
CA GLY A 261 10.94 -16.04 -0.76
C GLY A 261 11.26 -17.22 -1.64
N ALA A 262 11.88 -18.28 -1.08
CA ALA A 262 12.08 -19.55 -1.74
C ALA A 262 11.61 -20.70 -0.87
N LEU A 263 10.85 -21.63 -1.46
CA LEU A 263 10.44 -22.87 -0.80
C LEU A 263 11.26 -24.04 -1.34
N GLY A 264 11.81 -24.85 -0.42
CA GLY A 264 12.50 -26.07 -0.78
C GLY A 264 13.37 -26.57 0.38
N ARG A 265 13.60 -27.89 0.40
CA ARG A 265 14.40 -28.51 1.46
C ARG A 265 15.85 -28.01 1.44
N ASP A 266 16.35 -27.64 0.26
CA ASP A 266 17.74 -27.25 0.00
C ASP A 266 17.87 -25.82 -0.55
N ALA A 267 16.81 -25.00 -0.45
CA ALA A 267 16.81 -23.63 -0.96
C ALA A 267 17.96 -22.77 -0.38
N ARG A 268 18.39 -23.07 0.85
CA ARG A 268 19.54 -22.39 1.48
C ARG A 268 20.89 -22.86 0.93
N SER A 269 21.07 -24.17 0.72
CA SER A 269 22.36 -24.74 0.29
C SER A 269 22.62 -24.47 -1.18
N ASN A 270 21.61 -24.62 -2.04
CA ASN A 270 21.75 -24.38 -3.48
C ASN A 270 21.90 -22.89 -3.80
N PHE A 271 21.19 -22.00 -3.09
CA PHE A 271 21.31 -20.57 -3.28
C PHE A 271 22.64 -20.01 -2.75
N ALA A 272 23.08 -20.43 -1.55
CA ALA A 272 24.37 -20.04 -1.00
C ALA A 272 25.57 -20.53 -1.83
N ALA A 273 25.44 -21.65 -2.51
CA ALA A 273 26.49 -22.19 -3.42
C ALA A 273 26.55 -21.44 -4.76
N SER A 274 25.46 -20.77 -5.16
CA SER A 274 25.35 -20.09 -6.46
C SER A 274 25.74 -18.60 -6.41
N ILE A 275 25.84 -18.01 -5.20
CA ILE A 275 26.23 -16.61 -5.01
C ILE A 275 27.64 -16.60 -4.39
N SER A 276 28.55 -15.77 -4.96
CA SER A 276 29.85 -15.53 -4.36
C SER A 276 29.70 -15.13 -2.88
N PRO A 277 30.56 -15.62 -1.95
CA PRO A 277 30.46 -15.30 -0.52
C PRO A 277 30.40 -13.79 -0.19
N ILE A 278 31.00 -12.97 -1.04
CA ILE A 278 30.99 -11.50 -0.91
C ILE A 278 29.60 -10.94 -1.22
N SER A 279 28.92 -11.44 -2.25
CA SER A 279 27.56 -11.02 -2.62
C SER A 279 26.52 -11.47 -1.61
N ALA A 280 26.66 -12.64 -1.00
CA ALA A 280 25.76 -13.14 0.03
C ALA A 280 25.84 -12.31 1.34
N TYR A 281 27.01 -11.79 1.69
CA TYR A 281 27.22 -10.94 2.86
C TYR A 281 26.64 -9.53 2.65
N GLU A 282 26.84 -8.94 1.49
CA GLU A 282 26.26 -7.64 1.11
C GLU A 282 24.74 -7.70 1.01
N LEU A 283 24.18 -8.76 0.41
CA LEU A 283 22.74 -8.99 0.30
C LEU A 283 22.07 -9.22 1.66
N SER A 284 22.75 -9.82 2.62
CA SER A 284 22.21 -10.00 3.98
C SER A 284 22.09 -8.70 4.76
N LYS A 285 22.81 -7.65 4.37
CA LYS A 285 22.76 -6.32 5.00
C LYS A 285 21.80 -5.35 4.33
N SER A 286 21.56 -5.47 3.02
CA SER A 286 20.81 -4.50 2.23
C SER A 286 19.36 -4.88 1.96
N THR A 287 19.02 -6.15 2.06
CA THR A 287 17.66 -6.65 1.85
C THR A 287 17.24 -7.51 3.03
N GLY A 288 16.06 -7.24 3.57
CA GLY A 288 15.44 -8.08 4.59
C GLY A 288 15.13 -9.49 4.04
N PHE A 289 16.18 -10.28 3.77
CA PHE A 289 16.05 -11.68 3.42
C PHE A 289 15.56 -12.43 4.65
N MET A 290 14.26 -12.35 4.89
CA MET A 290 13.58 -13.14 5.90
C MET A 290 13.16 -14.47 5.29
N VAL A 291 13.93 -15.51 5.55
CA VAL A 291 13.36 -16.86 5.64
C VAL A 291 12.67 -16.89 7.00
N PRO A 292 11.35 -16.82 7.11
CA PRO A 292 10.69 -16.85 8.40
C PRO A 292 11.06 -18.14 9.12
N ARG A 293 11.58 -18.08 10.34
CA ARG A 293 11.87 -19.28 11.17
C ARG A 293 10.62 -20.17 11.34
N ALA A 294 9.42 -19.60 11.23
CA ALA A 294 8.16 -20.33 11.28
C ALA A 294 7.94 -21.29 10.09
N TRP A 295 8.59 -21.08 8.95
CA TRP A 295 8.39 -21.92 7.77
C TRP A 295 9.34 -23.14 7.73
N THR A 296 10.32 -23.21 8.62
CA THR A 296 11.17 -24.39 8.77
C THR A 296 10.51 -25.52 9.54
N SER A 297 9.28 -25.35 10.07
CA SER A 297 8.60 -26.33 10.90
C SER A 297 7.13 -26.61 10.55
N VAL A 298 6.61 -26.18 9.40
CA VAL A 298 5.31 -26.69 8.95
C VAL A 298 5.49 -28.13 8.49
N ARG A 299 5.39 -29.07 9.42
CA ARG A 299 5.09 -30.47 9.10
C ARG A 299 3.68 -30.50 8.54
N VAL A 300 3.52 -30.51 7.24
CA VAL A 300 2.30 -30.97 6.61
C VAL A 300 2.13 -32.42 7.01
N ARG A 301 1.29 -32.70 8.01
CA ARG A 301 0.80 -34.05 8.26
C ARG A 301 0.02 -34.44 7.02
N ARG A 302 0.63 -35.20 6.14
CA ARG A 302 -0.12 -35.98 5.14
C ARG A 302 -1.04 -36.88 5.96
N GLN A 303 -2.34 -36.63 5.93
CA GLN A 303 -3.32 -37.62 6.35
C GLN A 303 -3.17 -38.80 5.42
N ARG A 304 -2.59 -39.88 5.92
CA ARG A 304 -2.68 -41.19 5.26
C ARG A 304 -4.15 -41.59 5.29
N PRO A 305 -4.70 -42.08 4.18
CA PRO A 305 -6.04 -42.66 4.21
C PRO A 305 -6.05 -43.80 5.24
N PRO A 306 -7.17 -44.02 5.96
CA PRO A 306 -7.24 -45.05 6.98
C PRO A 306 -7.14 -46.43 6.33
N CYS A 307 -6.08 -47.16 6.63
CA CYS A 307 -6.01 -48.57 6.41
C CYS A 307 -7.03 -49.25 7.34
N ARG A 308 -8.01 -49.92 6.78
CA ARG A 308 -8.96 -50.78 7.52
C ARG A 308 -8.18 -51.89 8.23
N SER A 309 -8.29 -52.01 9.53
CA SER A 309 -8.57 -53.22 10.27
C SER A 309 -8.23 -53.06 11.79
N SER A 310 -9.24 -53.37 12.53
CA SER A 310 -9.33 -53.89 13.88
C SER A 310 -9.48 -52.93 15.08
N PRO A 311 -10.42 -53.33 15.99
CA PRO A 311 -10.90 -52.48 17.06
C PRO A 311 -10.27 -52.84 18.42
N ARG A 312 -10.16 -51.87 19.29
CA ARG A 312 -10.09 -51.89 20.77
C ARG A 312 -9.28 -50.67 21.21
N SER A 313 -9.74 -49.85 22.03
CA SER A 313 -10.45 -49.75 23.25
C SER A 313 -10.58 -48.26 23.61
N LEU A 314 -11.77 -47.94 24.10
CA LEU A 314 -12.09 -46.72 24.80
C LEU A 314 -11.18 -46.54 26.03
N LEU A 315 -10.71 -45.32 26.30
CA LEU A 315 -10.60 -44.84 27.67
C LEU A 315 -10.70 -43.30 27.73
N PHE A 316 -11.68 -42.88 28.49
CA PHE A 316 -11.99 -41.52 28.91
C PHE A 316 -10.86 -40.93 29.76
N ALA A 317 -10.57 -39.64 29.61
CA ALA A 317 -10.24 -38.77 30.73
C ALA A 317 -10.69 -37.34 30.45
N ARG A 318 -11.65 -36.93 31.23
CA ARG A 318 -12.14 -35.57 31.45
C ARG A 318 -11.26 -34.80 32.44
N ARG A 319 -11.44 -33.49 32.43
CA ARG A 319 -11.25 -32.44 33.47
C ARG A 319 -10.06 -31.55 33.20
N ALA A 320 -10.32 -30.27 33.01
CA ALA A 320 -10.85 -29.16 33.84
C ALA A 320 -9.69 -28.43 34.52
N ALA A 321 -9.58 -27.16 34.51
CA ALA A 321 -10.20 -25.99 35.07
C ALA A 321 -9.23 -24.81 34.86
N VAL A 322 -9.65 -23.64 34.38
CA VAL A 322 -10.07 -22.41 35.06
C VAL A 322 -9.28 -22.04 36.34
N HIS A 323 -8.64 -20.90 36.30
CA HIS A 323 -8.36 -19.84 37.29
C HIS A 323 -6.92 -19.32 37.11
N ARG A 324 -6.65 -18.09 36.93
CA ARG A 324 -7.00 -16.70 37.31
C ARG A 324 -6.40 -15.73 36.34
#